data_cd6b4b073f1855dd70b516be6802db24
#
_entry.id   cd6b4b073f1855dd70b516be6802db24
#
_cell.length_a   1.000
_cell.length_b   1.000
_cell.length_c   1.000
_cell.angle_alpha   90.00
_cell.angle_beta   90.00
_cell.angle_gamma   90.00
#
_symmetry.space_group_name_H-M   'P 1'
#
loop_
_entity.id
_entity.type
_entity.pdbx_description
1 polymer ?
#
loop_
_entity_poly.entity_id
_entity_poly.type
_entity_poly.pdbx_seq_one_letter_code
_entity_poly.pdbx_strand_id
1 'polypeptide(L)'
;MLSLFKRYRLNRTSSHPTSTFGFMTVCQRVKPMSLVEFEFAQQSLDVASDWLYQQQSGLKYADASHYVLDGQTHTHYQQALNQSVIMGVIPVAFANCHEILLHSLPVLAQENMNIGIVHIGHGFELKQTLDLQVGSAFHFALSRFTQAKLFAIGIDKESTPAHTLEYAEDLGCDWVSQEECGFLNRTQLKTQLSGYIEHCEQLAVNIDLASLVPSNGLESHKVLDNQVVLRVIRQIVLSGKVRYIQLVGAKDKLIYSKQTKEIVDELMSLAPHLVHAA
;
A
#
# COMPACT_ATOMS: atom_id res chain seq x y z
N MET A 1 -21.49 26.58 -9.90
CA MET A 1 -21.99 25.98 -11.12
C MET A 1 -21.11 26.44 -12.28
N LEU A 2 -20.08 25.67 -12.63
CA LEU A 2 -19.41 25.63 -13.94
C LEU A 2 -18.28 24.58 -13.84
N SER A 3 -18.66 23.38 -14.20
CA SER A 3 -17.77 22.24 -14.43
C SER A 3 -16.91 22.54 -15.66
N LEU A 4 -15.63 22.75 -15.47
CA LEU A 4 -14.67 22.86 -16.56
C LEU A 4 -14.16 21.47 -16.93
N PHE A 5 -14.76 20.90 -17.96
CA PHE A 5 -14.16 19.76 -18.69
C PHE A 5 -12.82 20.19 -19.30
N LYS A 6 -11.71 19.79 -18.70
CA LYS A 6 -10.40 19.86 -19.35
C LYS A 6 -10.29 18.72 -20.36
N ARG A 7 -10.34 19.05 -21.65
CA ARG A 7 -10.06 18.14 -22.76
C ARG A 7 -8.60 17.72 -22.73
N TYR A 8 -8.35 16.42 -22.57
CA TYR A 8 -7.03 15.82 -22.74
C TYR A 8 -6.58 15.92 -24.20
N ARG A 9 -5.50 16.65 -24.45
CA ARG A 9 -4.74 16.53 -25.71
C ARG A 9 -3.69 15.45 -25.54
N LEU A 10 -3.90 14.31 -26.17
CA LEU A 10 -2.89 13.28 -26.41
C LEU A 10 -1.82 13.83 -27.35
N ASN A 11 -0.76 14.42 -26.85
CA ASN A 11 0.46 14.63 -27.59
C ASN A 11 1.32 13.37 -27.46
N ARG A 12 1.24 12.50 -28.46
CA ARG A 12 2.22 11.43 -28.70
C ARG A 12 3.57 12.06 -29.07
N THR A 13 4.43 12.27 -28.07
CA THR A 13 5.86 12.33 -28.28
C THR A 13 6.48 11.20 -27.46
N SER A 14 7.14 10.28 -28.15
CA SER A 14 7.88 9.15 -27.59
C SER A 14 9.04 9.66 -26.72
N SER A 15 8.73 9.98 -25.46
CA SER A 15 9.72 10.16 -24.41
C SER A 15 9.38 9.14 -23.33
N HIS A 16 10.32 8.25 -23.02
CA HIS A 16 10.21 7.30 -21.94
C HIS A 16 9.62 7.96 -20.68
N PRO A 17 8.70 7.32 -19.95
CA PRO A 17 8.12 7.88 -18.75
C PRO A 17 9.26 8.17 -17.76
N THR A 18 9.42 9.42 -17.38
CA THR A 18 10.43 9.84 -16.41
C THR A 18 9.98 9.66 -14.96
N SER A 19 8.75 9.19 -14.75
CA SER A 19 8.19 8.88 -13.44
C SER A 19 7.90 7.42 -13.31
N THR A 20 8.51 6.82 -12.29
CA THR A 20 8.30 5.42 -11.94
C THR A 20 7.12 5.26 -10.98
N PHE A 21 6.73 6.29 -10.23
CA PHE A 21 5.63 6.27 -9.26
C PHE A 21 4.52 7.25 -9.64
N GLY A 22 3.26 6.78 -9.54
CA GLY A 22 2.06 7.60 -9.72
C GLY A 22 1.24 7.61 -8.43
N PHE A 23 1.11 8.77 -7.77
CA PHE A 23 0.37 8.89 -6.52
C PHE A 23 -1.12 9.10 -6.78
N MET A 24 -1.95 8.48 -5.94
CA MET A 24 -3.41 8.63 -5.95
C MET A 24 -3.96 8.49 -4.53
N THR A 25 -5.18 8.93 -4.32
CA THR A 25 -5.90 8.72 -3.06
C THR A 25 -7.15 7.91 -3.30
N VAL A 26 -7.45 6.98 -2.38
CA VAL A 26 -8.58 6.04 -2.54
C VAL A 26 -9.31 5.89 -1.22
N CYS A 27 -10.63 6.03 -1.25
CA CYS A 27 -11.48 5.90 -0.08
C CYS A 27 -12.59 4.88 -0.33
N GLN A 28 -12.82 3.99 0.64
CA GLN A 28 -13.88 3.00 0.61
C GLN A 28 -14.58 2.92 1.96
N ARG A 29 -15.91 2.84 1.96
CA ARG A 29 -16.64 2.55 3.18
C ARG A 29 -16.76 1.05 3.38
N VAL A 30 -16.09 0.54 4.43
CA VAL A 30 -16.12 -0.87 4.82
C VAL A 30 -16.73 -1.00 6.22
N LYS A 31 -17.59 -2.00 6.45
CA LYS A 31 -18.17 -2.24 7.77
C LYS A 31 -17.07 -2.58 8.81
N PRO A 32 -17.16 -2.14 10.07
CA PRO A 32 -18.24 -1.38 10.69
C PRO A 32 -18.10 0.16 10.61
N MET A 33 -17.27 0.71 9.70
CA MET A 33 -17.02 2.15 9.57
C MET A 33 -18.34 2.94 9.48
N SER A 34 -18.52 3.92 10.35
CA SER A 34 -19.66 4.81 10.32
C SER A 34 -19.60 5.76 9.11
N LEU A 35 -20.74 6.37 8.75
CA LEU A 35 -20.78 7.36 7.67
C LEU A 35 -19.88 8.57 7.99
N VAL A 36 -19.91 9.03 9.23
CA VAL A 36 -19.12 10.18 9.69
C VAL A 36 -17.62 9.92 9.58
N GLU A 37 -17.16 8.74 10.03
CA GLU A 37 -15.74 8.33 9.88
C GLU A 37 -15.33 8.25 8.41
N PHE A 38 -16.22 7.74 7.56
CA PHE A 38 -15.98 7.67 6.12
C PHE A 38 -15.87 9.06 5.48
N GLU A 39 -16.79 9.99 5.81
CA GLU A 39 -16.77 11.35 5.29
C GLU A 39 -15.50 12.11 5.72
N PHE A 40 -15.07 11.96 6.97
CA PHE A 40 -13.79 12.52 7.42
C PHE A 40 -12.60 11.92 6.67
N ALA A 41 -12.57 10.60 6.49
CA ALA A 41 -11.50 9.95 5.74
C ALA A 41 -11.47 10.42 4.29
N GLN A 42 -12.63 10.54 3.65
CA GLN A 42 -12.77 11.05 2.29
C GLN A 42 -12.26 12.48 2.17
N GLN A 43 -12.66 13.37 3.08
CA GLN A 43 -12.20 14.76 3.07
C GLN A 43 -10.68 14.86 3.26
N SER A 44 -10.11 14.13 4.22
CA SER A 44 -8.65 14.13 4.44
C SER A 44 -7.88 13.64 3.23
N LEU A 45 -8.38 12.58 2.55
CA LEU A 45 -7.74 12.03 1.35
C LEU A 45 -7.92 12.91 0.11
N ASP A 46 -9.05 13.62 -0.03
CA ASP A 46 -9.27 14.59 -1.09
C ASP A 46 -8.26 15.75 -0.99
N VAL A 47 -8.10 16.32 0.20
CA VAL A 47 -7.08 17.34 0.46
C VAL A 47 -5.66 16.81 0.25
N ALA A 48 -5.41 15.56 0.63
CA ALA A 48 -4.11 14.92 0.42
C ALA A 48 -3.78 14.73 -1.06
N SER A 49 -4.77 14.58 -1.93
CA SER A 49 -4.53 14.45 -3.38
C SER A 49 -3.86 15.71 -3.95
N ASP A 50 -4.26 16.89 -3.50
CA ASP A 50 -3.65 18.16 -3.90
C ASP A 50 -2.20 18.28 -3.40
N TRP A 51 -1.93 17.84 -2.17
CA TRP A 51 -0.58 17.81 -1.63
C TRP A 51 0.31 16.83 -2.41
N LEU A 52 -0.17 15.63 -2.71
CA LEU A 52 0.56 14.64 -3.51
C LEU A 52 0.83 15.14 -4.93
N TYR A 53 -0.13 15.82 -5.53
CA TYR A 53 0.04 16.46 -6.84
C TYR A 53 1.18 17.49 -6.84
N GLN A 54 1.30 18.29 -5.77
CA GLN A 54 2.39 19.25 -5.63
C GLN A 54 3.76 18.59 -5.48
N GLN A 55 3.85 17.43 -4.81
CA GLN A 55 5.09 16.66 -4.70
C GLN A 55 5.55 16.10 -6.06
N GLN A 56 4.62 15.91 -6.99
CA GLN A 56 4.88 15.39 -8.33
C GLN A 56 5.16 16.49 -9.36
N SER A 57 5.26 17.75 -8.98
CA SER A 57 5.39 18.93 -9.86
C SER A 57 6.70 18.97 -10.66
N GLY A 58 6.92 18.03 -11.46
CA GLY A 58 8.03 17.83 -12.40
C GLY A 58 7.79 16.62 -13.28
N LEU A 59 6.73 15.86 -12.99
CA LEU A 59 6.39 14.60 -13.63
C LEU A 59 5.25 14.83 -14.63
N LYS A 60 5.50 14.56 -15.91
CA LYS A 60 4.57 14.84 -17.02
C LYS A 60 3.25 14.02 -16.99
N TYR A 61 3.01 13.15 -15.99
CA TYR A 61 1.93 12.17 -16.01
C TYR A 61 1.16 12.03 -14.69
N ALA A 62 1.31 12.93 -13.75
CA ALA A 62 0.70 12.78 -12.45
C ALA A 62 -0.51 13.70 -12.28
N ASP A 63 -1.68 13.20 -12.64
CA ASP A 63 -2.90 13.67 -12.00
C ASP A 63 -3.06 12.85 -10.71
N ALA A 64 -2.80 13.42 -9.54
CA ALA A 64 -3.16 12.80 -8.28
C ALA A 64 -4.68 12.74 -8.23
N SER A 65 -5.24 11.62 -8.66
CA SER A 65 -6.68 11.43 -8.71
C SER A 65 -7.18 10.94 -7.36
N HIS A 66 -8.32 11.46 -6.93
CA HIS A 66 -9.06 10.97 -5.77
C HIS A 66 -10.17 10.02 -6.21
N TYR A 67 -10.20 8.80 -5.66
CA TYR A 67 -11.20 7.77 -5.96
C TYR A 67 -12.01 7.45 -4.71
N VAL A 68 -13.34 7.48 -4.85
CA VAL A 68 -14.27 7.00 -3.83
C VAL A 68 -14.88 5.71 -4.36
N LEU A 69 -14.58 4.58 -3.72
CA LEU A 69 -15.06 3.28 -4.17
C LEU A 69 -16.46 3.01 -3.62
N ASP A 70 -17.41 2.98 -4.50
CA ASP A 70 -18.76 2.46 -4.31
C ASP A 70 -19.04 1.35 -5.34
N GLY A 71 -20.27 0.82 -5.36
CA GLY A 71 -20.61 -0.31 -6.21
C GLY A 71 -20.36 -0.12 -7.72
N GLN A 72 -20.17 1.11 -8.21
CA GLN A 72 -19.95 1.42 -9.63
C GLN A 72 -18.56 2.05 -9.91
N THR A 73 -17.99 2.76 -8.97
CA THR A 73 -16.76 3.55 -9.18
C THR A 73 -15.46 2.72 -9.10
N HIS A 74 -15.51 1.49 -8.57
CA HIS A 74 -14.33 0.61 -8.54
C HIS A 74 -13.74 0.34 -9.93
N THR A 75 -14.58 0.33 -10.98
CA THR A 75 -14.12 0.11 -12.36
C THR A 75 -13.19 1.23 -12.85
N HIS A 76 -13.48 2.49 -12.54
CA HIS A 76 -12.63 3.62 -12.92
C HIS A 76 -11.26 3.55 -12.21
N TYR A 77 -11.26 3.18 -10.92
CA TYR A 77 -10.02 2.95 -10.19
C TYR A 77 -9.18 1.82 -10.80
N GLN A 78 -9.81 0.68 -11.11
CA GLN A 78 -9.13 -0.44 -11.75
C GLN A 78 -8.61 -0.09 -13.15
N GLN A 79 -9.34 0.71 -13.93
CA GLN A 79 -8.88 1.21 -15.22
C GLN A 79 -7.64 2.10 -15.07
N ALA A 80 -7.62 2.99 -14.09
CA ALA A 80 -6.48 3.85 -13.80
C ALA A 80 -5.25 3.03 -13.37
N LEU A 81 -5.44 2.01 -12.52
CA LEU A 81 -4.38 1.08 -12.14
C LEU A 81 -3.82 0.33 -13.35
N ASN A 82 -4.70 -0.24 -14.18
CA ASN A 82 -4.31 -0.97 -15.38
C ASN A 82 -3.52 -0.07 -16.35
N GLN A 83 -3.97 1.15 -16.54
CA GLN A 83 -3.27 2.13 -17.37
C GLN A 83 -1.88 2.45 -16.81
N SER A 84 -1.75 2.62 -15.48
CA SER A 84 -0.46 2.83 -14.83
C SER A 84 0.50 1.66 -15.06
N VAL A 85 0.00 0.43 -14.89
CA VAL A 85 0.80 -0.80 -15.12
C VAL A 85 1.26 -0.90 -16.58
N ILE A 86 0.37 -0.62 -17.55
CA ILE A 86 0.71 -0.62 -18.98
C ILE A 86 1.78 0.43 -19.30
N MET A 87 1.74 1.58 -18.63
CA MET A 87 2.72 2.66 -18.81
C MET A 87 4.04 2.42 -18.04
N GLY A 88 4.16 1.34 -17.29
CA GLY A 88 5.33 1.05 -16.45
C GLY A 88 5.44 1.96 -15.22
N VAL A 89 4.33 2.58 -14.80
CA VAL A 89 4.25 3.41 -13.60
C VAL A 89 3.76 2.55 -12.43
N ILE A 90 4.42 2.62 -11.29
CA ILE A 90 4.00 1.95 -10.06
C ILE A 90 3.00 2.84 -9.32
N PRO A 91 1.71 2.43 -9.21
CA PRO A 91 0.72 3.19 -8.46
C PRO A 91 1.05 3.19 -6.97
N VAL A 92 0.98 4.36 -6.33
CA VAL A 92 1.10 4.57 -4.89
C VAL A 92 -0.20 5.16 -4.39
N ALA A 93 -1.03 4.34 -3.72
CA ALA A 93 -2.34 4.72 -3.24
C ALA A 93 -2.31 5.06 -1.75
N PHE A 94 -2.74 6.26 -1.39
CA PHE A 94 -3.10 6.60 -0.04
C PHE A 94 -4.54 6.16 0.20
N ALA A 95 -4.75 5.29 1.18
CA ALA A 95 -6.00 4.57 1.38
C ALA A 95 -6.54 4.75 2.81
N ASN A 96 -7.86 4.72 2.98
CA ASN A 96 -8.45 4.76 4.32
C ASN A 96 -8.54 3.39 5.00
N CYS A 97 -8.42 2.29 4.26
CA CYS A 97 -8.49 0.94 4.80
C CYS A 97 -7.68 -0.05 3.95
N HIS A 98 -7.31 -1.18 4.54
CA HIS A 98 -6.51 -2.22 3.90
C HIS A 98 -7.28 -2.94 2.78
N GLU A 99 -8.59 -3.02 2.89
CA GLU A 99 -9.50 -3.73 1.98
C GLU A 99 -9.48 -3.19 0.55
N ILE A 100 -9.01 -1.95 0.35
CA ILE A 100 -8.81 -1.36 -0.99
C ILE A 100 -7.86 -2.20 -1.84
N LEU A 101 -6.89 -2.90 -1.22
CA LEU A 101 -5.99 -3.83 -1.91
C LEU A 101 -6.76 -4.87 -2.73
N LEU A 102 -7.93 -5.32 -2.26
CA LEU A 102 -8.76 -6.31 -2.95
C LEU A 102 -9.28 -5.84 -4.31
N HIS A 103 -9.39 -4.53 -4.53
CA HIS A 103 -9.73 -3.95 -5.82
C HIS A 103 -8.52 -3.80 -6.73
N SER A 104 -7.30 -3.80 -6.17
CA SER A 104 -6.05 -3.70 -6.93
C SER A 104 -5.57 -5.07 -7.41
N LEU A 105 -5.74 -6.11 -6.59
CA LEU A 105 -5.27 -7.46 -6.89
C LEU A 105 -5.77 -8.03 -8.23
N PRO A 106 -7.03 -7.85 -8.68
CA PRO A 106 -7.48 -8.34 -9.98
C PRO A 106 -6.72 -7.74 -11.18
N VAL A 107 -6.19 -6.52 -11.02
CA VAL A 107 -5.39 -5.85 -12.05
C VAL A 107 -3.93 -6.36 -12.03
N LEU A 108 -3.43 -6.72 -10.85
CA LEU A 108 -2.06 -7.16 -10.62
C LEU A 108 -1.88 -8.66 -10.86
N ALA A 109 -2.84 -9.47 -10.37
CA ALA A 109 -2.81 -10.91 -10.48
C ALA A 109 -3.25 -11.34 -11.88
N GLN A 110 -2.34 -11.31 -12.84
CA GLN A 110 -2.55 -11.97 -14.13
C GLN A 110 -2.61 -13.49 -13.92
N GLU A 111 -3.28 -14.21 -14.84
CA GLU A 111 -3.46 -15.65 -14.74
C GLU A 111 -2.11 -16.38 -14.49
N ASN A 112 -2.07 -17.18 -13.42
CA ASN A 112 -0.95 -18.02 -12.99
C ASN A 112 0.32 -17.29 -12.50
N MET A 113 0.26 -16.00 -12.16
CA MET A 113 1.42 -15.30 -11.58
C MET A 113 1.42 -15.38 -10.04
N ASN A 114 2.56 -15.70 -9.45
CA ASN A 114 2.76 -15.66 -8.01
C ASN A 114 2.86 -14.20 -7.54
N ILE A 115 1.81 -13.73 -6.87
CA ILE A 115 1.79 -12.38 -6.29
C ILE A 115 2.16 -12.43 -4.81
N GLY A 116 3.21 -11.72 -4.43
CA GLY A 116 3.57 -11.49 -3.04
C GLY A 116 2.90 -10.24 -2.49
N ILE A 117 2.29 -10.36 -1.31
CA ILE A 117 1.79 -9.22 -0.55
C ILE A 117 2.77 -8.99 0.60
N VAL A 118 3.48 -7.86 0.61
CA VAL A 118 4.30 -7.46 1.75
C VAL A 118 3.51 -6.46 2.58
N HIS A 119 3.13 -6.86 3.77
CA HIS A 119 2.44 -6.01 4.74
C HIS A 119 3.41 -5.50 5.80
N ILE A 120 3.39 -4.20 6.07
CA ILE A 120 4.14 -3.56 7.15
C ILE A 120 3.13 -2.94 8.11
N GLY A 121 3.00 -3.52 9.28
CA GLY A 121 2.00 -3.10 10.26
C GLY A 121 1.97 -3.98 11.50
N HIS A 122 1.22 -3.56 12.53
CA HIS A 122 1.11 -4.29 13.79
C HIS A 122 0.11 -5.45 13.74
N GLY A 123 -0.92 -5.35 12.90
CA GLY A 123 -1.97 -6.36 12.75
C GLY A 123 -1.81 -7.18 11.48
N PHE A 124 -2.31 -8.42 11.50
CA PHE A 124 -2.30 -9.27 10.31
C PHE A 124 -3.38 -8.94 9.29
N GLU A 125 -4.42 -8.19 9.65
CA GLU A 125 -5.60 -7.95 8.78
C GLU A 125 -6.22 -9.26 8.23
N LEU A 126 -6.17 -10.34 9.05
CA LEU A 126 -6.63 -11.70 8.74
C LEU A 126 -7.94 -12.07 9.44
N LYS A 127 -8.77 -11.08 9.80
CA LYS A 127 -10.06 -11.33 10.45
C LYS A 127 -10.94 -12.24 9.58
N GLN A 128 -11.30 -13.40 10.12
CA GLN A 128 -12.18 -14.37 9.46
C GLN A 128 -13.63 -13.89 9.53
N THR A 129 -14.19 -13.56 8.39
CA THR A 129 -15.57 -13.07 8.26
C THR A 129 -16.19 -13.54 6.95
N LEU A 130 -17.53 -13.68 6.92
CA LEU A 130 -18.25 -14.02 5.70
C LEU A 130 -18.36 -12.82 4.74
N ASP A 131 -18.54 -11.63 5.31
CA ASP A 131 -18.64 -10.38 4.56
C ASP A 131 -17.36 -9.56 4.73
N LEU A 132 -17.03 -8.72 3.76
CA LEU A 132 -15.92 -7.79 3.83
C LEU A 132 -16.09 -6.81 4.99
N GLN A 133 -15.13 -6.82 5.91
CA GLN A 133 -15.07 -5.96 7.09
C GLN A 133 -13.66 -5.41 7.27
N VAL A 134 -13.55 -4.31 8.01
CA VAL A 134 -12.24 -3.78 8.44
C VAL A 134 -11.47 -4.86 9.20
N GLY A 135 -10.22 -5.06 8.81
CA GLY A 135 -9.35 -6.09 9.36
C GLY A 135 -9.40 -7.44 8.61
N SER A 136 -10.18 -7.56 7.53
CA SER A 136 -10.32 -8.81 6.77
C SER A 136 -9.61 -8.81 5.40
N ALA A 137 -8.81 -7.80 5.11
CA ALA A 137 -8.19 -7.60 3.80
C ALA A 137 -7.43 -8.83 3.30
N PHE A 138 -6.53 -9.37 4.11
CA PHE A 138 -5.69 -10.49 3.67
C PHE A 138 -6.38 -11.84 3.80
N HIS A 139 -7.39 -11.99 4.68
CA HIS A 139 -8.26 -13.15 4.66
C HIS A 139 -8.91 -13.32 3.28
N PHE A 140 -9.52 -12.25 2.75
CA PHE A 140 -10.13 -12.29 1.42
C PHE A 140 -9.11 -12.34 0.28
N ALA A 141 -7.95 -11.68 0.43
CA ALA A 141 -6.90 -11.74 -0.58
C ALA A 141 -6.41 -13.17 -0.80
N LEU A 142 -6.03 -13.86 0.28
CA LEU A 142 -5.50 -15.22 0.22
C LEU A 142 -6.57 -16.26 -0.16
N SER A 143 -7.83 -16.04 0.24
CA SER A 143 -8.94 -16.94 -0.12
C SER A 143 -9.35 -16.83 -1.58
N ARG A 144 -9.25 -15.64 -2.19
CA ARG A 144 -9.70 -15.40 -3.58
C ARG A 144 -8.59 -15.61 -4.61
N PHE A 145 -7.36 -15.36 -4.22
CA PHE A 145 -6.19 -15.44 -5.10
C PHE A 145 -5.26 -16.54 -4.61
N THR A 146 -5.43 -17.75 -5.13
CA THR A 146 -4.70 -18.96 -4.68
C THR A 146 -3.18 -18.88 -4.88
N GLN A 147 -2.73 -17.97 -5.76
CA GLN A 147 -1.30 -17.70 -5.98
C GLN A 147 -0.77 -16.52 -5.14
N ALA A 148 -1.63 -15.92 -4.31
CA ALA A 148 -1.20 -14.86 -3.41
C ALA A 148 -0.52 -15.46 -2.17
N LYS A 149 0.57 -14.82 -1.75
CA LYS A 149 1.29 -15.13 -0.50
C LYS A 149 1.41 -13.87 0.32
N LEU A 150 1.45 -13.99 1.64
CA LEU A 150 1.60 -12.87 2.56
C LEU A 150 2.92 -12.98 3.32
N PHE A 151 3.69 -11.89 3.34
CA PHE A 151 4.80 -11.66 4.26
C PHE A 151 4.48 -10.43 5.10
N ALA A 152 4.23 -10.65 6.39
CA ALA A 152 3.87 -9.58 7.33
C ALA A 152 5.08 -9.16 8.19
N ILE A 153 5.34 -7.86 8.31
CA ILE A 153 6.49 -7.28 9.01
C ILE A 153 5.99 -6.37 10.12
N GLY A 154 6.44 -6.63 11.34
CA GLY A 154 6.15 -5.78 12.50
C GLY A 154 4.94 -6.21 13.31
N ILE A 155 4.53 -7.46 13.20
CA ILE A 155 3.38 -7.99 13.90
C ILE A 155 3.58 -7.91 15.43
N ASP A 156 2.64 -7.27 16.10
CA ASP A 156 2.60 -7.22 17.55
C ASP A 156 2.00 -8.52 18.11
N LYS A 157 2.90 -9.41 18.57
CA LYS A 157 2.50 -10.72 19.15
C LYS A 157 1.65 -10.58 20.41
N GLU A 158 1.89 -9.53 21.20
CA GLU A 158 1.22 -9.36 22.49
C GLU A 158 -0.25 -8.97 22.29
N SER A 159 -0.54 -8.16 21.28
CA SER A 159 -1.89 -7.73 20.95
C SER A 159 -2.62 -8.65 19.96
N THR A 160 -1.89 -9.54 19.27
CA THR A 160 -2.49 -10.47 18.29
C THR A 160 -3.06 -11.70 18.98
N PRO A 161 -4.36 -12.00 18.81
CA PRO A 161 -4.97 -13.21 19.37
C PRO A 161 -4.31 -14.49 18.87
N ALA A 162 -4.14 -15.50 19.75
CA ALA A 162 -3.49 -16.77 19.39
C ALA A 162 -4.12 -17.46 18.18
N HIS A 163 -5.46 -17.46 18.07
CA HIS A 163 -6.15 -18.04 16.93
C HIS A 163 -5.84 -17.33 15.59
N THR A 164 -5.45 -16.04 15.62
CA THR A 164 -5.02 -15.31 14.42
C THR A 164 -3.62 -15.72 14.00
N LEU A 165 -2.72 -15.98 14.95
CA LEU A 165 -1.38 -16.52 14.69
C LEU A 165 -1.48 -17.93 14.07
N GLU A 166 -2.26 -18.83 14.68
CA GLU A 166 -2.53 -20.17 14.16
C GLU A 166 -3.11 -20.10 12.74
N TYR A 167 -4.05 -19.21 12.51
CA TYR A 167 -4.65 -19.04 11.19
C TYR A 167 -3.66 -18.51 10.14
N ALA A 168 -2.76 -17.60 10.53
CA ALA A 168 -1.70 -17.13 9.64
C ALA A 168 -0.74 -18.28 9.24
N GLU A 169 -0.40 -19.17 10.20
CA GLU A 169 0.40 -20.37 9.95
C GLU A 169 -0.33 -21.36 9.03
N ASP A 170 -1.61 -21.62 9.26
CA ASP A 170 -2.45 -22.49 8.42
C ASP A 170 -2.54 -22.01 6.97
N LEU A 171 -2.54 -20.68 6.76
CA LEU A 171 -2.51 -20.06 5.44
C LEU A 171 -1.12 -20.02 4.80
N GLY A 172 -0.07 -20.46 5.50
CA GLY A 172 1.30 -20.42 5.04
C GLY A 172 1.84 -18.99 4.91
N CYS A 173 1.40 -18.08 5.78
CA CYS A 173 1.92 -16.73 5.84
C CYS A 173 3.30 -16.71 6.48
N ASP A 174 4.24 -16.02 5.86
CA ASP A 174 5.51 -15.67 6.51
C ASP A 174 5.34 -14.38 7.31
N TRP A 175 6.00 -14.25 8.45
CA TRP A 175 5.91 -13.03 9.24
C TRP A 175 7.09 -12.82 10.19
N VAL A 176 7.31 -11.56 10.58
CA VAL A 176 8.34 -11.10 11.51
C VAL A 176 7.68 -10.25 12.57
N SER A 177 7.95 -10.53 13.84
CA SER A 177 7.40 -9.75 14.94
C SER A 177 8.02 -8.35 15.03
N GLN A 178 7.36 -7.49 15.77
CA GLN A 178 7.84 -6.13 16.04
C GLN A 178 9.22 -6.13 16.72
N GLU A 179 9.45 -7.03 17.68
CA GLU A 179 10.74 -7.16 18.38
C GLU A 179 11.86 -7.57 17.43
N GLU A 180 11.55 -8.42 16.45
CA GLU A 180 12.48 -8.88 15.42
C GLU A 180 12.76 -7.82 14.36
N CYS A 181 11.93 -6.78 14.24
CA CYS A 181 12.15 -5.65 13.34
C CYS A 181 13.17 -4.62 13.85
N GLY A 182 13.77 -4.82 15.02
CA GLY A 182 14.77 -3.91 15.56
C GLY A 182 16.06 -3.83 14.73
N PHE A 183 16.81 -2.74 14.90
CA PHE A 183 18.06 -2.49 14.16
C PHE A 183 19.09 -3.64 14.27
N LEU A 184 19.12 -4.35 15.40
CA LEU A 184 20.04 -5.48 15.62
C LEU A 184 19.71 -6.67 14.69
N ASN A 185 18.47 -6.87 14.35
CA ASN A 185 17.99 -7.99 13.54
C ASN A 185 17.89 -7.67 12.03
N ARG A 186 18.34 -6.47 11.62
CA ARG A 186 18.21 -5.99 10.24
C ARG A 186 18.76 -6.93 9.15
N THR A 187 19.81 -7.67 9.47
CA THR A 187 20.41 -8.64 8.55
C THR A 187 19.51 -9.86 8.36
N GLN A 188 18.94 -10.36 9.46
CA GLN A 188 18.00 -11.48 9.43
C GLN A 188 16.73 -11.10 8.65
N LEU A 189 16.11 -9.96 8.97
CA LEU A 189 14.95 -9.43 8.24
C LEU A 189 15.26 -9.28 6.75
N LYS A 190 16.42 -8.73 6.40
CA LYS A 190 16.85 -8.60 5.01
C LYS A 190 16.92 -9.96 4.29
N THR A 191 17.48 -10.99 4.95
CA THR A 191 17.62 -12.33 4.37
C THR A 191 16.26 -12.99 4.17
N GLN A 192 15.37 -12.93 5.17
CA GLN A 192 14.01 -13.48 5.08
C GLN A 192 13.21 -12.80 3.95
N LEU A 193 13.27 -11.47 3.92
CA LEU A 193 12.59 -10.71 2.85
C LEU A 193 13.17 -11.01 1.46
N SER A 194 14.49 -11.20 1.32
CA SER A 194 15.09 -11.61 0.05
C SER A 194 14.57 -12.95 -0.42
N GLY A 195 14.56 -13.94 0.49
CA GLY A 195 14.02 -15.27 0.18
C GLY A 195 12.55 -15.22 -0.25
N TYR A 196 11.73 -14.42 0.45
CA TYR A 196 10.33 -14.23 0.06
C TYR A 196 10.20 -13.58 -1.33
N ILE A 197 10.94 -12.49 -1.59
CA ILE A 197 10.93 -11.77 -2.88
C ILE A 197 11.33 -12.70 -4.04
N GLU A 198 12.29 -13.60 -3.84
CA GLU A 198 12.75 -14.54 -4.88
C GLU A 198 11.62 -15.44 -5.38
N HIS A 199 10.72 -15.85 -4.50
CA HIS A 199 9.58 -16.74 -4.81
C HIS A 199 8.36 -16.02 -5.41
N CYS A 200 8.38 -14.69 -5.50
CA CYS A 200 7.29 -13.89 -6.06
C CYS A 200 7.67 -13.37 -7.44
N GLU A 201 6.72 -13.35 -8.37
CA GLU A 201 6.89 -12.73 -9.69
C GLU A 201 6.54 -11.25 -9.65
N GLN A 202 5.54 -10.90 -8.84
CA GLN A 202 5.10 -9.52 -8.61
C GLN A 202 4.87 -9.27 -7.12
N LEU A 203 4.97 -8.00 -6.72
CA LEU A 203 4.78 -7.58 -5.33
C LEU A 203 3.76 -6.45 -5.25
N ALA A 204 2.83 -6.61 -4.31
CA ALA A 204 1.99 -5.55 -3.77
C ALA A 204 2.47 -5.22 -2.35
N VAL A 205 2.68 -3.95 -2.05
CA VAL A 205 3.13 -3.49 -0.73
C VAL A 205 2.00 -2.78 -0.03
N ASN A 206 1.72 -3.14 1.22
CA ASN A 206 0.71 -2.51 2.05
C ASN A 206 1.36 -2.02 3.34
N ILE A 207 1.28 -0.73 3.63
CA ILE A 207 1.92 -0.10 4.79
C ILE A 207 0.86 0.56 5.66
N ASP A 208 0.74 0.12 6.91
CA ASP A 208 -0.10 0.77 7.90
C ASP A 208 0.63 1.97 8.52
N LEU A 209 0.21 3.18 8.18
CA LEU A 209 0.80 4.42 8.71
C LEU A 209 0.59 4.58 10.21
N ALA A 210 -0.46 3.98 10.79
CA ALA A 210 -0.68 4.03 12.24
C ALA A 210 0.39 3.25 13.02
N SER A 211 1.00 2.26 12.40
CA SER A 211 2.10 1.48 12.99
C SER A 211 3.44 2.25 13.04
N LEU A 212 3.54 3.38 12.33
CA LEU A 212 4.77 4.19 12.20
C LEU A 212 4.71 5.48 13.00
N VAL A 213 3.51 5.98 13.29
CA VAL A 213 3.31 7.29 13.91
C VAL A 213 2.92 7.11 15.37
N PRO A 214 3.69 7.67 16.33
CA PRO A 214 3.34 7.58 17.74
C PRO A 214 1.93 8.13 18.03
N SER A 215 1.11 7.37 18.74
CA SER A 215 -0.17 7.86 19.25
C SER A 215 0.05 8.57 20.59
N ASN A 216 -0.57 9.76 20.77
CA ASN A 216 -0.52 10.53 22.01
C ASN A 216 -1.47 9.94 23.09
N GLY A 217 -1.47 8.63 23.32
CA GLY A 217 -2.32 7.94 24.28
C GLY A 217 -1.56 7.10 25.28
N LEU A 218 -2.22 6.72 26.39
CA LEU A 218 -1.70 5.89 27.47
C LEU A 218 -1.27 4.47 27.01
N GLU A 219 -1.70 4.03 25.85
CA GLU A 219 -1.22 2.83 25.17
C GLU A 219 -0.13 3.22 24.17
N SER A 220 1.08 3.33 24.66
CA SER A 220 2.26 3.46 23.82
C SER A 220 2.55 2.10 23.17
N HIS A 221 1.79 1.77 22.14
CA HIS A 221 2.22 0.70 21.23
C HIS A 221 3.61 1.09 20.70
N LYS A 222 4.54 0.18 20.82
CA LYS A 222 5.89 0.39 20.27
C LYS A 222 5.74 0.63 18.78
N VAL A 223 6.03 1.83 18.30
CA VAL A 223 6.03 2.12 16.87
C VAL A 223 7.18 1.39 16.16
N LEU A 224 6.96 1.04 14.90
CA LEU A 224 8.02 0.48 14.07
C LEU A 224 9.08 1.55 13.78
N ASP A 225 10.34 1.16 13.83
CA ASP A 225 11.44 2.06 13.47
C ASP A 225 11.36 2.43 11.98
N ASN A 226 11.11 3.71 11.70
CA ASN A 226 10.96 4.20 10.33
C ASN A 226 12.20 3.93 9.46
N GLN A 227 13.41 3.90 10.05
CA GLN A 227 14.62 3.59 9.31
C GLN A 227 14.67 2.13 8.85
N VAL A 228 14.08 1.21 9.63
CA VAL A 228 13.92 -0.19 9.22
C VAL A 228 12.91 -0.28 8.08
N VAL A 229 11.78 0.41 8.20
CA VAL A 229 10.74 0.45 7.18
C VAL A 229 11.27 1.00 5.85
N LEU A 230 12.02 2.11 5.87
CA LEU A 230 12.62 2.68 4.66
C LEU A 230 13.60 1.71 3.99
N ARG A 231 14.38 0.93 4.77
CA ARG A 231 15.26 -0.12 4.22
C ARG A 231 14.49 -1.26 3.58
N VAL A 232 13.39 -1.68 4.21
CA VAL A 232 12.48 -2.69 3.66
C VAL A 232 11.91 -2.21 2.34
N ILE A 233 11.37 -0.99 2.30
CA ILE A 233 10.84 -0.35 1.08
C ILE A 233 11.91 -0.33 -0.03
N ARG A 234 13.12 0.13 0.31
CA ARG A 234 14.24 0.18 -0.64
C ARG A 234 14.56 -1.20 -1.22
N GLN A 235 14.64 -2.23 -0.37
CA GLN A 235 14.93 -3.60 -0.82
C GLN A 235 13.84 -4.13 -1.75
N ILE A 236 12.56 -3.92 -1.38
CA ILE A 236 11.42 -4.37 -2.17
C ILE A 236 11.37 -3.65 -3.52
N VAL A 237 11.50 -2.32 -3.51
CA VAL A 237 11.45 -1.50 -4.73
C VAL A 237 12.60 -1.84 -5.68
N LEU A 238 13.82 -1.97 -5.16
CA LEU A 238 15.00 -2.31 -5.98
C LEU A 238 14.97 -3.75 -6.53
N SER A 239 14.06 -4.61 -6.06
CA SER A 239 13.84 -5.92 -6.68
C SER A 239 13.26 -5.84 -8.10
N GLY A 240 12.68 -4.70 -8.48
CA GLY A 240 12.01 -4.49 -9.77
C GLY A 240 10.65 -5.20 -9.90
N LYS A 241 10.20 -5.92 -8.84
CA LYS A 241 8.98 -6.73 -8.84
C LYS A 241 7.74 -5.99 -8.33
N VAL A 242 7.90 -4.79 -7.74
CA VAL A 242 6.78 -4.00 -7.22
C VAL A 242 5.88 -3.52 -8.34
N ARG A 243 4.57 -3.73 -8.18
CA ARG A 243 3.52 -3.29 -9.11
C ARG A 243 2.49 -2.37 -8.46
N TYR A 244 2.45 -2.34 -7.13
CA TYR A 244 1.50 -1.52 -6.38
C TYR A 244 2.01 -1.26 -4.97
N ILE A 245 1.80 -0.05 -4.47
CA ILE A 245 2.09 0.34 -3.07
C ILE A 245 0.83 0.99 -2.50
N GLN A 246 0.42 0.57 -1.32
CA GLN A 246 -0.70 1.15 -0.57
C GLN A 246 -0.21 1.65 0.79
N LEU A 247 -0.49 2.92 1.09
CA LEU A 247 -0.23 3.56 2.37
C LEU A 247 -1.58 3.74 3.07
N VAL A 248 -1.83 3.03 4.15
CA VAL A 248 -3.13 3.03 4.84
C VAL A 248 -3.12 3.98 6.02
N GLY A 249 -4.05 4.94 6.00
CA GLY A 249 -4.22 5.92 7.06
C GLY A 249 -4.78 7.23 6.53
N ALA A 250 -6.06 7.49 6.81
CA ALA A 250 -6.79 8.66 6.30
C ALA A 250 -6.95 9.80 7.33
N LYS A 251 -6.11 9.84 8.36
CA LYS A 251 -6.09 10.95 9.32
C LYS A 251 -4.94 11.88 8.98
N ASP A 252 -5.18 13.18 9.01
CA ASP A 252 -4.17 14.21 8.70
C ASP A 252 -2.85 14.00 9.44
N LYS A 253 -2.92 13.63 10.73
CA LYS A 253 -1.73 13.33 11.55
C LYS A 253 -0.90 12.15 11.04
N LEU A 254 -1.50 11.24 10.26
CA LEU A 254 -0.82 10.11 9.63
C LEU A 254 -0.31 10.51 8.25
N ILE A 255 -1.17 11.09 7.42
CA ILE A 255 -0.85 11.50 6.04
C ILE A 255 0.32 12.48 6.01
N TYR A 256 0.26 13.53 6.85
CA TYR A 256 1.27 14.58 6.88
C TYR A 256 2.38 14.36 7.93
N SER A 257 2.45 13.16 8.51
CA SER A 257 3.49 12.83 9.47
C SER A 257 4.90 12.91 8.83
N LYS A 258 5.91 13.09 9.68
CA LYS A 258 7.31 13.02 9.26
C LYS A 258 7.62 11.67 8.60
N GLN A 259 7.11 10.57 9.19
CA GLN A 259 7.34 9.21 8.72
C GLN A 259 6.77 9.00 7.31
N THR A 260 5.56 9.46 7.06
CA THR A 260 4.93 9.37 5.74
C THR A 260 5.68 10.19 4.69
N LYS A 261 6.11 11.42 5.05
CA LYS A 261 6.93 12.24 4.16
C LYS A 261 8.26 11.57 3.81
N GLU A 262 8.94 11.00 4.80
CA GLU A 262 10.18 10.24 4.56
C GLU A 262 9.96 9.03 3.64
N ILE A 263 8.81 8.34 3.73
CA ILE A 263 8.45 7.25 2.80
C ILE A 263 8.27 7.78 1.38
N VAL A 264 7.53 8.88 1.20
CA VAL A 264 7.33 9.51 -0.11
C VAL A 264 8.67 9.96 -0.70
N ASP A 265 9.51 10.62 0.10
CA ASP A 265 10.84 11.07 -0.31
C ASP A 265 11.74 9.88 -0.71
N GLU A 266 11.69 8.78 0.05
CA GLU A 266 12.43 7.55 -0.27
C GLU A 266 11.98 6.97 -1.62
N LEU A 267 10.67 6.83 -1.86
CA LEU A 267 10.13 6.36 -3.13
C LEU A 267 10.60 7.27 -4.29
N MET A 268 10.50 8.58 -4.13
CA MET A 268 10.95 9.54 -5.14
C MET A 268 12.46 9.43 -5.40
N SER A 269 13.27 9.16 -4.36
CA SER A 269 14.71 8.96 -4.49
C SER A 269 15.08 7.69 -5.24
N LEU A 270 14.22 6.66 -5.19
CA LEU A 270 14.42 5.38 -5.85
C LEU A 270 13.98 5.38 -7.33
N ALA A 271 13.12 6.32 -7.73
CA ALA A 271 12.59 6.39 -9.08
C ALA A 271 13.68 6.36 -10.20
N PRO A 272 14.80 7.10 -10.12
CA PRO A 272 15.85 7.05 -11.14
C PRO A 272 16.51 5.68 -11.29
N HIS A 273 16.58 4.90 -10.19
CA HIS A 273 17.23 3.59 -10.20
C HIS A 273 16.43 2.51 -10.92
N LEU A 274 15.11 2.67 -10.99
CA LEU A 274 14.21 1.72 -11.68
C LEU A 274 14.21 1.90 -13.20
N VAL A 275 14.49 3.12 -13.68
CA VAL A 275 14.60 3.43 -15.13
C VAL A 275 15.78 2.73 -15.79
N HIS A 276 16.81 2.39 -15.03
CA HIS A 276 18.04 1.73 -15.56
C HIS A 276 18.00 0.21 -15.48
N ALA A 277 16.97 -0.37 -14.85
CA ALA A 277 16.84 -1.82 -14.65
C ALA A 277 15.86 -2.50 -15.63
N ALA A 278 15.16 -1.73 -16.46
CA ALA A 278 14.27 -2.16 -17.54
C ALA A 278 14.94 -2.05 -18.89
#